data_d767341ecfd8c7739e563ca3adf6f35a
#
_entry.id   d767341ecfd8c7739e563ca3adf6f35a
#
_cell.length_a   1.000
_cell.length_b   1.000
_cell.length_c   1.000
_cell.angle_alpha   90.00
_cell.angle_beta   90.00
_cell.angle_gamma   90.00
#
_symmetry.space_group_name_H-M   'P 1'
#
loop_
_entity.id
_entity.type
_entity.pdbx_description
1 polymer ?
#
loop_
_entity_poly.entity_id
_entity_poly.type
_entity_poly.pdbx_seq_one_letter_code
_entity_poly.pdbx_strand_id
1 'polypeptide(L)'
;VNGSGLDIIARIETPFAEKFGVPRQSGIADSPGRIVFEKPFRDVDAVRGLEGFSHIWLIWQFDRALRQGWSPTVRPPRLGGNERVGVFATRSPFRPNGLGLSAVELERVALDEPEGPVLYVRGADMVSGTPIVDIKPYLAYADSYPDAAGGFTGGDAGAVLTVDFPPELLAQFDSGQRHGLLRALAADPRPRYQDDPDRVYGMAYAGKNVRFTVQDGTVRVVGVE
;
A
#
# COMPACT_ATOMS: atom_id res chain seq x y z
N VAL A 1 29.34 -2.40 2.32
CA VAL A 1 28.51 -3.02 1.29
C VAL A 1 28.73 -4.51 1.40
N ASN A 2 27.84 -5.23 2.08
CA ASN A 2 27.89 -6.68 2.18
C ASN A 2 27.46 -7.28 0.85
N GLY A 3 28.32 -7.99 0.18
CA GLY A 3 28.30 -8.38 -1.23
C GLY A 3 27.30 -9.45 -1.63
N SER A 4 26.00 -9.38 -1.26
CA SER A 4 24.91 -10.16 -1.85
C SER A 4 23.51 -9.70 -1.47
N GLY A 5 23.33 -8.59 -0.76
CA GLY A 5 22.03 -8.03 -0.36
C GLY A 5 21.80 -6.64 -0.93
N LEU A 6 20.52 -6.27 -1.13
CA LEU A 6 20.14 -4.89 -1.43
C LEU A 6 20.25 -4.04 -0.15
N ASP A 7 20.80 -2.83 -0.26
CA ASP A 7 20.78 -1.88 0.84
C ASP A 7 19.35 -1.35 1.04
N ILE A 8 18.93 -1.26 2.30
CA ILE A 8 17.69 -0.56 2.66
C ILE A 8 18.04 0.92 2.74
N ILE A 9 17.51 1.72 1.80
CA ILE A 9 17.81 3.15 1.74
C ILE A 9 16.87 3.99 2.58
N ALA A 10 15.63 3.51 2.81
CA ALA A 10 14.60 4.22 3.55
C ALA A 10 13.56 3.24 4.12
N ARG A 11 12.69 3.77 4.98
CA ARG A 11 11.47 3.09 5.42
C ARG A 11 10.28 4.00 5.21
N ILE A 12 9.13 3.39 4.87
CA ILE A 12 7.88 4.13 4.77
C ILE A 12 7.08 4.00 6.07
N GLU A 13 6.58 5.11 6.57
CA GLU A 13 5.58 5.19 7.62
C GLU A 13 4.22 5.40 6.98
N THR A 14 3.24 4.56 7.32
CA THR A 14 1.87 4.63 6.81
C THR A 14 0.88 4.47 7.97
N PRO A 15 -0.40 4.78 7.77
CA PRO A 15 -1.42 4.53 8.79
C PRO A 15 -1.68 3.05 9.08
N PHE A 16 -1.17 2.14 8.25
CA PHE A 16 -1.40 0.69 8.37
C PHE A 16 -0.32 0.04 9.24
N ALA A 17 -0.66 -0.35 10.46
CA ALA A 17 0.25 -1.06 11.36
C ALA A 17 0.40 -2.55 10.99
N GLU A 18 -0.61 -3.12 10.33
CA GLU A 18 -0.67 -4.53 9.96
C GLU A 18 -1.23 -4.71 8.53
N LYS A 19 -1.17 -5.96 8.02
CA LYS A 19 -1.53 -6.28 6.64
C LYS A 19 -3.02 -6.11 6.33
N PHE A 20 -3.90 -6.33 7.31
CA PHE A 20 -5.34 -6.21 7.09
C PHE A 20 -5.71 -4.74 6.90
N GLY A 21 -6.41 -4.42 5.82
CA GLY A 21 -6.78 -3.05 5.44
C GLY A 21 -5.79 -2.33 4.52
N VAL A 22 -4.57 -2.85 4.35
CA VAL A 22 -3.64 -2.29 3.35
C VAL A 22 -4.24 -2.43 1.95
N PRO A 23 -4.29 -1.35 1.15
CA PRO A 23 -4.76 -1.40 -0.23
C PRO A 23 -4.01 -2.46 -1.03
N ARG A 24 -4.74 -3.16 -1.92
CA ARG A 24 -4.14 -4.26 -2.70
C ARG A 24 -3.13 -3.80 -3.75
N GLN A 25 -3.21 -2.55 -4.15
CA GLN A 25 -2.30 -1.89 -5.10
C GLN A 25 -2.19 -0.41 -4.73
N SER A 26 -1.06 0.20 -5.09
CA SER A 26 -0.87 1.65 -4.96
C SER A 26 -1.94 2.43 -5.75
N GLY A 27 -2.29 3.60 -5.27
CA GLY A 27 -3.26 4.50 -5.89
C GLY A 27 -4.74 4.10 -5.75
N ILE A 28 -5.07 2.89 -5.21
CA ILE A 28 -6.47 2.49 -4.96
C ILE A 28 -7.06 3.29 -3.80
N ALA A 29 -6.29 3.45 -2.73
CA ALA A 29 -6.63 4.34 -1.62
C ALA A 29 -5.62 5.48 -1.56
N ASP A 30 -6.13 6.68 -1.28
CA ASP A 30 -5.31 7.90 -1.14
C ASP A 30 -4.69 7.97 0.26
N SER A 31 -3.98 6.91 0.64
CA SER A 31 -3.37 6.78 1.96
C SER A 31 -2.09 7.59 2.04
N PRO A 32 -1.92 8.43 3.07
CA PRO A 32 -0.69 9.17 3.25
C PRO A 32 0.46 8.24 3.61
N GLY A 33 1.66 8.63 3.20
CA GLY A 33 2.91 7.96 3.56
C GLY A 33 4.03 8.95 3.79
N ARG A 34 4.97 8.61 4.65
CA ARG A 34 6.15 9.39 4.97
C ARG A 34 7.37 8.48 4.79
N ILE A 35 8.26 8.81 3.86
CA ILE A 35 9.46 8.03 3.56
C ILE A 35 10.64 8.68 4.26
N VAL A 36 11.20 7.98 5.23
CA VAL A 36 12.32 8.42 6.06
C VAL A 36 13.57 7.64 5.64
N PHE A 37 14.59 8.34 5.19
CA PHE A 37 15.85 7.72 4.77
C PHE A 37 16.63 7.16 5.96
N GLU A 38 17.34 6.06 5.74
CA GLU A 38 18.30 5.52 6.68
C GLU A 38 19.55 6.44 6.73
N LYS A 39 20.24 6.49 7.87
CA LYS A 39 21.32 7.45 8.13
C LYS A 39 22.37 7.60 7.02
N PRO A 40 22.86 6.52 6.38
CA PRO A 40 23.87 6.65 5.31
C PRO A 40 23.35 7.35 4.04
N PHE A 41 22.02 7.46 3.88
CA PHE A 41 21.36 7.95 2.65
C PHE A 41 20.62 9.28 2.84
N ARG A 42 20.88 10.01 3.93
CA ARG A 42 20.22 11.29 4.31
C ARG A 42 20.86 12.52 3.66
N ASP A 43 21.49 12.35 2.52
CA ASP A 43 22.07 13.45 1.77
C ASP A 43 20.97 14.19 0.99
N VAL A 44 20.82 15.51 1.24
CA VAL A 44 19.83 16.35 0.55
C VAL A 44 20.07 16.43 -0.95
N ASP A 45 21.29 16.24 -1.41
CA ASP A 45 21.63 16.23 -2.83
C ASP A 45 21.06 15.00 -3.55
N ALA A 46 20.82 13.91 -2.84
CA ALA A 46 20.23 12.70 -3.40
C ALA A 46 18.75 12.86 -3.80
N VAL A 47 18.06 13.84 -3.22
CA VAL A 47 16.65 14.14 -3.52
C VAL A 47 16.46 15.41 -4.36
N ARG A 48 17.57 16.07 -4.73
CA ARG A 48 17.53 17.31 -5.52
C ARG A 48 16.87 17.10 -6.87
N GLY A 49 15.86 17.91 -7.19
CA GLY A 49 15.09 17.85 -8.44
C GLY A 49 13.93 16.87 -8.41
N LEU A 50 13.77 16.09 -7.32
CA LEU A 50 12.67 15.14 -7.20
C LEU A 50 11.31 15.85 -7.10
N GLU A 51 11.27 17.06 -6.55
CA GLU A 51 10.11 17.94 -6.46
C GLU A 51 9.50 18.32 -7.82
N GLY A 52 10.22 18.14 -8.91
CA GLY A 52 9.73 18.32 -10.28
C GLY A 52 8.85 17.18 -10.79
N PHE A 53 8.74 16.06 -10.05
CA PHE A 53 7.95 14.89 -10.44
C PHE A 53 6.70 14.77 -9.57
N SER A 54 5.57 14.51 -10.20
CA SER A 54 4.30 14.27 -9.50
C SER A 54 4.19 12.87 -8.90
N HIS A 55 4.91 11.90 -9.46
CA HIS A 55 4.88 10.50 -9.03
C HIS A 55 6.28 9.91 -9.02
N ILE A 56 6.46 8.92 -8.14
CA ILE A 56 7.69 8.15 -8.00
C ILE A 56 7.39 6.66 -7.93
N TRP A 57 8.32 5.86 -8.44
CA TRP A 57 8.37 4.43 -8.20
C TRP A 57 9.09 4.16 -6.87
N LEU A 58 8.48 3.32 -6.04
CA LEU A 58 9.09 2.72 -4.87
C LEU A 58 9.39 1.26 -5.18
N ILE A 59 10.66 0.86 -5.08
CA ILE A 59 11.08 -0.53 -5.06
C ILE A 59 11.32 -0.89 -3.61
N TRP A 60 10.58 -1.88 -3.11
CA TRP A 60 10.54 -2.21 -1.70
C TRP A 60 10.56 -3.71 -1.46
N GLN A 61 10.74 -4.15 -0.22
CA GLN A 61 10.90 -5.55 0.12
C GLN A 61 9.75 -6.04 1.00
N PHE A 62 9.22 -7.22 0.68
CA PHE A 62 8.25 -7.93 1.52
C PHE A 62 8.96 -8.58 2.72
N ASP A 63 9.50 -7.78 3.63
CA ASP A 63 10.31 -8.24 4.76
C ASP A 63 9.58 -9.23 5.67
N ARG A 64 8.26 -9.05 5.86
CA ARG A 64 7.42 -9.91 6.67
C ARG A 64 7.09 -11.25 6.01
N ALA A 65 7.28 -11.38 4.70
CA ALA A 65 7.00 -12.59 3.93
C ALA A 65 8.25 -13.40 3.57
N LEU A 66 9.45 -12.86 3.71
CA LEU A 66 10.73 -13.51 3.32
C LEU A 66 10.96 -14.85 4.02
N ARG A 67 10.47 -15.01 5.26
CA ARG A 67 10.65 -16.23 6.06
C ARG A 67 9.84 -17.43 5.56
N GLN A 68 8.90 -17.24 4.64
CA GLN A 68 8.01 -18.26 4.12
C GLN A 68 8.57 -18.95 2.86
N GLY A 69 9.70 -18.46 2.33
CA GLY A 69 10.31 -18.95 1.10
C GLY A 69 9.49 -18.58 -0.15
N TRP A 70 9.94 -19.04 -1.32
CA TRP A 70 9.26 -18.81 -2.58
C TRP A 70 8.47 -20.03 -3.04
N SER A 71 7.46 -19.84 -3.89
CA SER A 71 6.70 -20.91 -4.52
C SER A 71 6.57 -20.65 -6.01
N PRO A 72 6.76 -21.65 -6.88
CA PRO A 72 6.60 -21.47 -8.33
C PRO A 72 5.17 -21.12 -8.73
N THR A 73 4.18 -21.51 -7.91
CA THR A 73 2.76 -21.21 -8.14
C THR A 73 2.10 -20.66 -6.88
N VAL A 74 1.12 -19.81 -7.08
CA VAL A 74 0.29 -19.24 -6.01
C VAL A 74 -1.18 -19.34 -6.36
N ARG A 75 -2.06 -19.10 -5.40
CA ARG A 75 -3.52 -19.06 -5.57
C ARG A 75 -4.01 -17.62 -5.37
N PRO A 76 -4.20 -16.85 -6.45
CA PRO A 76 -4.71 -15.49 -6.33
C PRO A 76 -6.12 -15.47 -5.75
N PRO A 77 -6.41 -14.59 -4.77
CA PRO A 77 -7.77 -14.46 -4.22
C PRO A 77 -8.82 -14.06 -5.29
N ARG A 78 -8.40 -13.38 -6.37
CA ARG A 78 -9.28 -13.03 -7.49
C ARG A 78 -9.82 -14.23 -8.27
N LEU A 79 -9.08 -15.34 -8.28
CA LEU A 79 -9.50 -16.60 -8.90
C LEU A 79 -10.18 -17.56 -7.90
N GLY A 80 -10.82 -16.99 -6.85
CA GLY A 80 -11.51 -17.77 -5.82
C GLY A 80 -10.60 -18.60 -4.92
N GLY A 81 -9.27 -18.43 -5.03
CA GLY A 81 -8.28 -19.15 -4.21
C GLY A 81 -8.11 -20.63 -4.56
N ASN A 82 -8.79 -21.15 -5.57
CA ASN A 82 -8.72 -22.56 -5.99
C ASN A 82 -7.79 -22.78 -7.17
N GLU A 83 -7.72 -21.83 -8.10
CA GLU A 83 -6.89 -21.90 -9.28
C GLU A 83 -5.43 -21.51 -8.94
N ARG A 84 -4.47 -22.26 -9.50
CA ARG A 84 -3.04 -21.99 -9.38
C ARG A 84 -2.53 -21.30 -10.63
N VAL A 85 -1.77 -20.22 -10.44
CA VAL A 85 -1.05 -19.55 -11.53
C VAL A 85 0.42 -19.40 -11.18
N GLY A 86 1.28 -19.23 -12.17
CA GLY A 86 2.71 -18.97 -11.96
C GLY A 86 2.93 -17.71 -11.11
N VAL A 87 3.88 -17.75 -10.18
CA VAL A 87 4.17 -16.62 -9.28
C VAL A 87 4.53 -15.35 -10.06
N PHE A 88 5.18 -15.47 -11.19
CA PHE A 88 5.58 -14.34 -12.03
C PHE A 88 4.40 -13.72 -12.82
N ALA A 89 3.27 -14.42 -12.94
CA ALA A 89 2.03 -13.87 -13.45
C ALA A 89 1.24 -13.10 -12.35
N THR A 90 1.79 -12.92 -11.16
CA THR A 90 1.15 -12.28 -10.01
C THR A 90 2.04 -11.25 -9.36
N ARG A 91 1.48 -10.47 -8.43
CA ARG A 91 2.23 -9.58 -7.50
C ARG A 91 2.33 -10.17 -6.09
N SER A 92 2.30 -11.50 -5.99
CA SER A 92 2.45 -12.22 -4.71
C SER A 92 3.82 -11.96 -4.07
N PRO A 93 3.91 -11.88 -2.73
CA PRO A 93 5.18 -11.77 -2.01
C PRO A 93 6.05 -13.03 -2.05
N PHE A 94 5.47 -14.20 -2.38
CA PHE A 94 6.16 -15.50 -2.40
C PHE A 94 7.05 -15.68 -3.64
N ARG A 95 7.79 -14.64 -3.98
CA ARG A 95 8.75 -14.54 -5.09
C ARG A 95 10.16 -14.81 -4.62
N PRO A 96 11.09 -15.21 -5.52
CA PRO A 96 12.49 -15.48 -5.14
C PRO A 96 13.16 -14.34 -4.40
N ASN A 97 12.95 -13.08 -4.84
CA ASN A 97 13.59 -11.90 -4.24
C ASN A 97 12.64 -11.10 -3.32
N GLY A 98 11.35 -11.43 -3.27
CA GLY A 98 10.38 -10.75 -2.42
C GLY A 98 10.31 -9.24 -2.60
N LEU A 99 10.50 -8.73 -3.83
CA LEU A 99 10.44 -7.31 -4.14
C LEU A 99 9.02 -6.89 -4.55
N GLY A 100 8.61 -5.73 -4.06
CA GLY A 100 7.43 -5.00 -4.49
C GLY A 100 7.79 -3.80 -5.34
N LEU A 101 6.84 -3.32 -6.14
CA LEU A 101 6.94 -2.13 -6.97
C LEU A 101 5.62 -1.37 -6.90
N SER A 102 5.68 -0.10 -6.48
CA SER A 102 4.51 0.75 -6.30
C SER A 102 4.76 2.14 -6.86
N ALA A 103 3.88 2.62 -7.74
CA ALA A 103 3.85 4.03 -8.11
C ALA A 103 3.02 4.79 -7.09
N VAL A 104 3.57 5.86 -6.51
CA VAL A 104 2.90 6.70 -5.53
C VAL A 104 2.99 8.17 -5.96
N GLU A 105 1.99 8.96 -5.60
CA GLU A 105 2.05 10.41 -5.78
C GLU A 105 3.08 11.00 -4.81
N LEU A 106 3.96 11.87 -5.31
CA LEU A 106 4.88 12.66 -4.50
C LEU A 106 4.21 13.97 -4.13
N GLU A 107 3.79 14.10 -2.88
CA GLU A 107 3.08 15.28 -2.38
C GLU A 107 4.08 16.41 -2.04
N ARG A 108 5.21 16.07 -1.42
CA ARG A 108 6.19 17.04 -0.96
C ARG A 108 7.54 16.41 -0.66
N VAL A 109 8.62 17.13 -0.95
CA VAL A 109 9.98 16.87 -0.46
C VAL A 109 10.28 17.85 0.66
N ALA A 110 10.49 17.37 1.89
CA ALA A 110 10.84 18.19 3.04
C ALA A 110 12.33 17.98 3.36
N LEU A 111 13.11 19.05 3.34
CA LEU A 111 14.56 19.00 3.56
C LEU A 111 14.95 19.26 5.02
N ASP A 112 14.08 19.92 5.79
CA ASP A 112 14.37 20.46 7.13
C ASP A 112 13.78 19.60 8.26
N GLU A 113 13.49 18.33 8.02
CA GLU A 113 13.02 17.42 9.07
C GLU A 113 14.19 16.97 9.96
N PRO A 114 13.94 16.68 11.25
CA PRO A 114 14.98 16.23 12.18
C PRO A 114 15.74 14.99 11.73
N GLU A 115 15.08 14.13 10.94
CA GLU A 115 15.63 12.90 10.38
C GLU A 115 16.42 13.11 9.08
N GLY A 116 16.52 14.34 8.57
CA GLY A 116 17.05 14.68 7.25
C GLY A 116 15.94 14.81 6.21
N PRO A 117 16.22 14.65 4.91
CA PRO A 117 15.19 14.77 3.88
C PRO A 117 14.12 13.69 4.07
N VAL A 118 12.86 14.08 3.91
CA VAL A 118 11.69 13.20 4.02
C VAL A 118 10.80 13.43 2.80
N LEU A 119 10.30 12.34 2.21
CA LEU A 119 9.32 12.41 1.13
C LEU A 119 7.93 12.11 1.71
N TYR A 120 6.98 13.01 1.44
CA TYR A 120 5.57 12.81 1.73
C TYR A 120 4.88 12.32 0.46
N VAL A 121 4.17 11.21 0.57
CA VAL A 121 3.55 10.53 -0.58
C VAL A 121 2.10 10.20 -0.30
N ARG A 122 1.33 9.94 -1.37
CA ARG A 122 -0.03 9.41 -1.31
C ARG A 122 -0.18 8.15 -2.16
N GLY A 123 -1.13 7.32 -1.77
CA GLY A 123 -1.45 6.10 -2.50
C GLY A 123 -0.57 4.91 -2.14
N ALA A 124 0.13 4.95 -1.01
CA ALA A 124 0.96 3.84 -0.55
C ALA A 124 0.12 2.59 -0.20
N ASP A 125 0.62 1.42 -0.64
CA ASP A 125 0.03 0.09 -0.43
C ASP A 125 0.92 -0.82 0.43
N MET A 126 1.53 -0.23 1.43
CA MET A 126 2.52 -0.88 2.30
C MET A 126 2.16 -0.73 3.77
N VAL A 127 2.55 -1.73 4.56
CA VAL A 127 2.52 -1.66 6.03
C VAL A 127 3.59 -0.69 6.51
N SER A 128 3.31 0.03 7.59
CA SER A 128 4.28 0.93 8.23
C SER A 128 5.56 0.19 8.61
N GLY A 129 6.72 0.81 8.36
CA GLY A 129 8.05 0.24 8.56
C GLY A 129 8.58 -0.59 7.39
N THR A 130 7.82 -0.74 6.30
CA THR A 130 8.28 -1.49 5.10
C THR A 130 9.57 -0.88 4.55
N PRO A 131 10.62 -1.70 4.32
CA PRO A 131 11.90 -1.23 3.80
C PRO A 131 11.83 -0.91 2.31
N ILE A 132 12.39 0.24 1.93
CA ILE A 132 12.55 0.69 0.55
C ILE A 132 14.00 0.50 0.15
N VAL A 133 14.22 -0.07 -1.02
CA VAL A 133 15.55 -0.38 -1.55
C VAL A 133 15.96 0.53 -2.71
N ASP A 134 14.99 1.15 -3.40
CA ASP A 134 15.27 2.14 -4.45
C ASP A 134 14.06 3.07 -4.67
N ILE A 135 14.32 4.27 -5.17
CA ILE A 135 13.34 5.27 -5.56
C ILE A 135 13.70 5.78 -6.95
N LYS A 136 12.71 5.83 -7.86
CA LYS A 136 12.91 6.38 -9.20
C LYS A 136 11.78 7.33 -9.57
N PRO A 137 12.02 8.37 -10.38
CA PRO A 137 10.94 9.17 -10.91
C PRO A 137 10.03 8.35 -11.82
N TYR A 138 8.72 8.60 -11.76
CA TYR A 138 7.76 8.05 -12.71
C TYR A 138 7.75 8.91 -13.97
N LEU A 139 7.93 8.28 -15.13
CA LEU A 139 7.97 8.93 -16.43
C LEU A 139 6.77 8.49 -17.28
N ALA A 140 5.72 9.32 -17.32
CA ALA A 140 4.46 8.94 -17.96
C ALA A 140 4.62 8.47 -19.42
N TYR A 141 5.55 9.08 -20.17
CA TYR A 141 5.81 8.68 -21.56
C TYR A 141 6.46 7.30 -21.71
N ALA A 142 7.10 6.78 -20.66
CA ALA A 142 7.80 5.49 -20.66
C ALA A 142 7.07 4.42 -19.83
N ASP A 143 6.41 4.83 -18.74
CA ASP A 143 5.88 3.92 -17.73
C ASP A 143 4.37 3.66 -17.89
N SER A 144 3.66 4.48 -18.70
CA SER A 144 2.20 4.34 -18.88
C SER A 144 1.86 3.59 -20.15
N TYR A 145 1.12 2.49 -20.00
CA TYR A 145 0.57 1.67 -21.09
C TYR A 145 -0.95 1.49 -20.88
N PRO A 146 -1.78 2.50 -21.24
CA PRO A 146 -3.22 2.47 -20.95
C PRO A 146 -3.95 1.26 -21.55
N ASP A 147 -3.50 0.81 -22.72
CA ASP A 147 -4.11 -0.32 -23.47
C ASP A 147 -3.48 -1.70 -23.11
N ALA A 148 -2.66 -1.77 -22.08
CA ALA A 148 -2.01 -3.02 -21.69
C ALA A 148 -3.04 -4.06 -21.22
N ALA A 149 -2.91 -5.30 -21.74
CA ALA A 149 -3.77 -6.41 -21.34
C ALA A 149 -3.54 -6.78 -19.86
N GLY A 150 -4.63 -6.85 -19.08
CA GLY A 150 -4.60 -7.10 -17.65
C GLY A 150 -4.52 -8.57 -17.23
N GLY A 151 -4.45 -9.53 -18.17
CA GLY A 151 -4.49 -10.96 -17.86
C GLY A 151 -5.73 -11.35 -17.05
N PHE A 152 -5.57 -12.21 -16.04
CA PHE A 152 -6.67 -12.64 -15.19
C PHE A 152 -7.25 -11.53 -14.29
N THR A 153 -6.63 -10.35 -14.24
CA THR A 153 -7.16 -9.21 -13.47
C THR A 153 -8.30 -8.50 -14.20
N GLY A 154 -8.43 -8.72 -15.53
CA GLY A 154 -9.48 -8.13 -16.35
C GLY A 154 -9.43 -6.61 -16.47
N GLY A 155 -8.36 -5.96 -15.98
CA GLY A 155 -8.25 -4.50 -15.96
C GLY A 155 -9.14 -3.81 -14.90
N ASP A 156 -9.84 -4.57 -14.06
CA ASP A 156 -10.75 -4.05 -13.05
C ASP A 156 -10.09 -3.97 -11.66
N ALA A 157 -10.20 -2.83 -11.02
CA ALA A 157 -9.72 -2.62 -9.65
C ALA A 157 -10.55 -3.37 -8.59
N GLY A 158 -11.73 -3.86 -8.95
CA GLY A 158 -12.71 -4.50 -8.08
C GLY A 158 -13.89 -3.57 -7.74
N ALA A 159 -14.93 -4.15 -7.16
CA ALA A 159 -16.10 -3.39 -6.73
C ALA A 159 -15.71 -2.37 -5.66
N VAL A 160 -16.26 -1.18 -5.77
CA VAL A 160 -16.14 -0.12 -4.76
C VAL A 160 -17.39 -0.17 -3.90
N LEU A 161 -17.22 -0.41 -2.59
CA LEU A 161 -18.33 -0.46 -1.65
C LEU A 161 -18.73 0.96 -1.20
N THR A 162 -20.00 1.13 -0.87
CA THR A 162 -20.46 2.31 -0.15
C THR A 162 -19.93 2.27 1.29
N VAL A 163 -19.51 3.40 1.85
CA VAL A 163 -19.02 3.48 3.23
C VAL A 163 -19.98 4.35 4.06
N ASP A 164 -20.62 3.73 5.03
CA ASP A 164 -21.41 4.39 6.07
C ASP A 164 -20.51 4.57 7.30
N PHE A 165 -20.00 5.78 7.49
CA PHE A 165 -19.09 6.13 8.58
C PHE A 165 -19.71 7.27 9.40
N PRO A 166 -20.13 7.03 10.64
CA PRO A 166 -20.68 8.07 11.50
C PRO A 166 -19.71 9.26 11.64
N PRO A 167 -20.19 10.52 11.44
CA PRO A 167 -19.33 11.69 11.42
C PRO A 167 -18.50 11.87 12.69
N GLU A 168 -19.08 11.55 13.86
CA GLU A 168 -18.43 11.64 15.17
C GLU A 168 -17.28 10.64 15.34
N LEU A 169 -17.36 9.46 14.70
CA LEU A 169 -16.28 8.49 14.69
C LEU A 169 -15.21 8.90 13.68
N LEU A 170 -15.61 9.40 12.50
CA LEU A 170 -14.67 9.87 11.48
C LEU A 170 -13.88 11.10 11.95
N ALA A 171 -14.49 11.96 12.79
CA ALA A 171 -13.84 13.14 13.37
C ALA A 171 -12.64 12.80 14.27
N GLN A 172 -12.50 11.56 14.72
CA GLN A 172 -11.36 11.09 15.51
C GLN A 172 -10.07 10.94 14.71
N PHE A 173 -10.13 11.05 13.38
CA PHE A 173 -8.97 10.98 12.47
C PHE A 173 -8.64 12.37 11.93
N ASP A 174 -7.36 12.63 11.68
CA ASP A 174 -6.92 13.86 11.04
C ASP A 174 -7.45 13.97 9.60
N SER A 175 -7.61 15.21 9.11
CA SER A 175 -8.17 15.47 7.78
C SER A 175 -7.42 14.74 6.66
N GLY A 176 -6.09 14.67 6.74
CA GLY A 176 -5.25 13.94 5.79
C GLY A 176 -5.43 12.43 5.82
N GLN A 177 -5.91 11.86 6.94
CA GLN A 177 -6.14 10.42 7.12
C GLN A 177 -7.53 9.98 6.67
N ARG A 178 -8.55 10.86 6.80
CA ARG A 178 -9.97 10.53 6.57
C ARG A 178 -10.22 10.01 5.16
N HIS A 179 -9.68 10.71 4.15
CA HIS A 179 -9.90 10.32 2.75
C HIS A 179 -9.29 8.94 2.46
N GLY A 180 -8.05 8.71 2.88
CA GLY A 180 -7.38 7.41 2.75
C GLY A 180 -8.12 6.28 3.46
N LEU A 181 -8.65 6.54 4.68
CA LEU A 181 -9.44 5.57 5.45
C LEU A 181 -10.73 5.18 4.72
N LEU A 182 -11.51 6.17 4.25
CA LEU A 182 -12.74 5.92 3.51
C LEU A 182 -12.49 5.12 2.22
N ARG A 183 -11.43 5.47 1.47
CA ARG A 183 -11.04 4.74 0.26
C ARG A 183 -10.55 3.33 0.55
N ALA A 184 -9.81 3.11 1.63
CA ALA A 184 -9.37 1.78 2.04
C ALA A 184 -10.55 0.87 2.42
N LEU A 185 -11.56 1.40 3.14
CA LEU A 185 -12.79 0.68 3.45
C LEU A 185 -13.62 0.41 2.18
N ALA A 186 -13.75 1.39 1.30
CA ALA A 186 -14.47 1.26 0.04
C ALA A 186 -13.86 0.20 -0.91
N ALA A 187 -12.55 -0.05 -0.81
CA ALA A 187 -11.83 -1.07 -1.58
C ALA A 187 -12.04 -2.51 -1.06
N ASP A 188 -12.94 -2.72 -0.12
CA ASP A 188 -13.23 -3.99 0.56
C ASP A 188 -12.00 -4.68 1.14
N PRO A 189 -11.60 -4.35 2.37
CA PRO A 189 -10.42 -4.92 3.00
C PRO A 189 -10.56 -6.41 3.35
N ARG A 190 -11.78 -6.98 3.28
CA ARG A 190 -12.03 -8.39 3.62
C ARG A 190 -11.34 -9.34 2.66
N PRO A 191 -10.95 -10.54 3.14
CA PRO A 191 -10.65 -11.65 2.25
C PRO A 191 -11.87 -11.99 1.39
N ARG A 192 -11.71 -12.12 0.07
CA ARG A 192 -12.82 -12.35 -0.89
C ARG A 192 -13.66 -13.62 -0.65
N TYR A 193 -13.15 -14.57 0.14
CA TYR A 193 -13.87 -15.80 0.52
C TYR A 193 -14.71 -15.64 1.78
N GLN A 194 -14.71 -14.45 2.42
CA GLN A 194 -15.50 -14.17 3.61
C GLN A 194 -16.69 -13.31 3.22
N ASP A 195 -17.87 -13.90 3.27
CA ASP A 195 -19.15 -13.23 3.02
C ASP A 195 -20.11 -13.56 4.18
N ASP A 196 -19.82 -12.98 5.34
CA ASP A 196 -20.61 -13.12 6.56
C ASP A 196 -21.08 -11.71 6.96
N PRO A 197 -22.37 -11.41 6.76
CA PRO A 197 -22.93 -10.07 7.00
C PRO A 197 -22.94 -9.68 8.48
N ASP A 198 -22.99 -10.65 9.40
CA ASP A 198 -23.05 -10.40 10.85
C ASP A 198 -21.65 -10.26 11.48
N ARG A 199 -20.63 -10.56 10.72
CA ARG A 199 -19.25 -10.51 11.23
C ARG A 199 -18.75 -9.07 11.37
N VAL A 200 -18.27 -8.74 12.57
CA VAL A 200 -17.55 -7.50 12.83
C VAL A 200 -16.07 -7.71 12.54
N TYR A 201 -15.53 -6.92 11.63
CA TYR A 201 -14.10 -6.86 11.29
C TYR A 201 -13.44 -5.72 12.06
N GLY A 202 -12.15 -5.85 12.38
CA GLY A 202 -11.33 -4.80 12.94
C GLY A 202 -10.17 -4.48 12.00
N MET A 203 -9.93 -3.21 11.72
CA MET A 203 -8.84 -2.72 10.88
C MET A 203 -8.00 -1.72 11.66
N ALA A 204 -6.72 -2.03 11.85
CA ALA A 204 -5.78 -1.09 12.44
C ALA A 204 -5.45 0.03 11.45
N TYR A 205 -5.77 1.28 11.80
CA TYR A 205 -5.50 2.45 10.98
C TYR A 205 -5.15 3.65 11.86
N ALA A 206 -4.01 4.28 11.61
CA ALA A 206 -3.54 5.46 12.34
C ALA A 206 -3.57 5.31 13.87
N GLY A 207 -3.14 4.14 14.37
CA GLY A 207 -3.08 3.84 15.79
C GLY A 207 -4.41 3.52 16.46
N LYS A 208 -5.50 3.41 15.69
CA LYS A 208 -6.85 3.06 16.16
C LYS A 208 -7.33 1.77 15.50
N ASN A 209 -8.29 1.09 16.12
CA ASN A 209 -8.98 -0.07 15.56
C ASN A 209 -10.36 0.34 15.05
N VAL A 210 -10.53 0.36 13.72
CA VAL A 210 -11.81 0.66 13.06
C VAL A 210 -12.62 -0.63 12.95
N ARG A 211 -13.76 -0.69 13.65
CA ARG A 211 -14.65 -1.85 13.64
C ARG A 211 -15.79 -1.62 12.65
N PHE A 212 -16.04 -2.59 11.78
CA PHE A 212 -17.06 -2.48 10.75
C PHE A 212 -17.69 -3.83 10.37
N THR A 213 -18.89 -3.78 9.80
CA THR A 213 -19.57 -4.88 9.13
C THR A 213 -19.67 -4.59 7.65
N VAL A 214 -19.96 -5.61 6.83
CA VAL A 214 -20.21 -5.42 5.39
C VAL A 214 -21.45 -6.21 4.99
N GLN A 215 -22.44 -5.51 4.48
CA GLN A 215 -23.70 -6.08 4.02
C GLN A 215 -24.19 -5.32 2.80
N ASP A 216 -24.74 -6.02 1.81
CA ASP A 216 -25.37 -5.46 0.60
C ASP A 216 -24.55 -4.36 -0.09
N GLY A 217 -23.24 -4.60 -0.26
CA GLY A 217 -22.34 -3.66 -0.90
C GLY A 217 -22.00 -2.42 -0.05
N THR A 218 -22.35 -2.43 1.25
CA THR A 218 -22.10 -1.32 2.18
C THR A 218 -21.22 -1.76 3.33
N VAL A 219 -20.13 -1.01 3.55
CA VAL A 219 -19.32 -1.07 4.77
C VAL A 219 -19.96 -0.15 5.79
N ARG A 220 -20.36 -0.67 6.94
CA ARG A 220 -20.88 0.13 8.05
C ARG A 220 -19.90 0.12 9.21
N VAL A 221 -19.37 1.28 9.56
CA VAL A 221 -18.49 1.43 10.72
C VAL A 221 -19.34 1.49 12.00
N VAL A 222 -19.02 0.57 12.92
CA VAL A 222 -19.76 0.41 14.20
C VAL A 222 -19.00 0.90 15.41
N GLY A 223 -17.71 1.22 15.28
CA GLY A 223 -16.90 1.75 16.38
C GLY A 223 -15.47 2.05 15.96
N VAL A 224 -14.80 2.89 16.75
CA VAL A 224 -13.37 3.20 16.67
C VAL A 224 -12.82 3.12 18.11
N GLU A 225 -11.77 2.32 18.30
CA GLU A 225 -11.13 2.04 19.59
C GLU A 225 -9.65 2.43 19.58
#